data_ba1815de0a38464d2f6b70af8e5d4c93
#
_entry.id   ba1815de0a38464d2f6b70af8e5d4c93
#
_cell.length_a   1.000
_cell.length_b   1.000
_cell.length_c   1.000
_cell.angle_alpha   90.00
_cell.angle_beta   90.00
_cell.angle_gamma   90.00
#
_symmetry.space_group_name_H-M   'P 1'
#
loop_
_entity.id
_entity.type
_entity.pdbx_description
1 polymer ?
#
loop_
_entity_poly.entity_id
_entity_poly.type
_entity_poly.pdbx_seq_one_letter_code
_entity_poly.pdbx_strand_id
1 'polypeptide(L)'
;MAKEFKDLTKRADNYSQWYNELVIKADLAEQSAVRGCLVIKPYGYAIWEKMQHQLDTMFKETGVQNAYFPLLIPKSFLSKEADHVEGFAKECAVVTHYRLKNNPDGQGVVVDPEARLEEELIIRPTSETIIWNTYRNWINSYRDLPLLVNQWANVFRWEMRTRLFLRTAEFLWQEGHTAHATKEEAEAKAIAMLNEYADFAEKYMAVPVVKGVKTANERFAGALETYTIEAMMQDGKALQSGTSHFLGQNFAKAFDVKFINNENKLDYVWATSWGGSTRLMGALIMTHSDDNGLVLPPKLAPIQAVIVPIYRSQEQLDTINAKVAPIVENLKKQGISVKYDNADNKRPGFKFADYELKGVPVRLVLGARDIENGTIEVMRRDTLEKETVTIEGIERYVEKLLDDIQNNIYTKALNHRLEMTTKVDTWEDFKTQIEKGGFILAHWDGTTETEEKIKEETKATIRCIPLDGEEEEGKCIYTGKPSKRRVIFARNY
;
A
#
# COMPACT_ATOMS: atom_id res chain seq x y z
N MET A 1 32.13 12.62 -3.76
CA MET A 1 31.17 11.74 -4.50
C MET A 1 30.48 10.71 -3.64
N ALA A 2 31.14 9.91 -2.78
CA ALA A 2 30.43 8.97 -1.90
C ALA A 2 29.62 9.64 -0.78
N LYS A 3 29.99 10.84 -0.38
CA LYS A 3 29.32 11.63 0.68
C LYS A 3 28.05 12.30 0.16
N GLU A 4 28.04 12.76 -1.09
CA GLU A 4 26.87 13.40 -1.72
C GLU A 4 25.74 12.40 -2.05
N PHE A 5 26.07 11.13 -2.23
CA PHE A 5 25.11 10.09 -2.58
C PHE A 5 24.19 9.71 -1.39
N LYS A 6 24.71 9.83 -0.15
CA LYS A 6 23.99 9.47 1.09
C LYS A 6 23.41 10.66 1.86
N ASP A 7 23.48 11.86 1.31
CA ASP A 7 23.05 13.06 2.04
C ASP A 7 21.52 13.19 2.02
N LEU A 8 20.88 12.35 2.83
CA LEU A 8 19.45 12.48 3.13
C LEU A 8 19.24 13.49 4.25
N THR A 9 18.24 14.32 4.12
CA THR A 9 17.70 15.07 5.26
C THR A 9 17.37 14.11 6.39
N LYS A 10 17.69 14.42 7.62
CA LYS A 10 17.36 13.56 8.76
C LYS A 10 15.86 13.61 9.04
N ARG A 11 15.29 12.46 9.42
CA ARG A 11 13.86 12.36 9.78
C ARG A 11 13.47 13.37 10.86
N ALA A 12 14.34 13.55 11.87
CA ALA A 12 14.11 14.48 12.97
C ALA A 12 14.08 15.95 12.54
N ASP A 13 14.80 16.30 11.48
CA ASP A 13 14.89 17.68 11.00
C ASP A 13 13.72 18.03 10.08
N ASN A 14 13.40 17.15 9.12
CA ASN A 14 12.26 17.30 8.21
C ASN A 14 11.85 15.96 7.63
N TYR A 15 10.88 15.32 8.26
CA TYR A 15 10.37 14.00 7.87
C TYR A 15 9.80 13.95 6.45
N SER A 16 9.09 15.00 6.05
CA SER A 16 8.50 15.10 4.71
C SER A 16 9.56 15.20 3.61
N GLN A 17 10.59 16.01 3.83
CA GLN A 17 11.71 16.16 2.89
C GLN A 17 12.54 14.89 2.83
N TRP A 18 12.84 14.28 3.97
CA TRP A 18 13.51 12.98 4.04
C TRP A 18 12.80 11.93 3.17
N TYR A 19 11.48 11.82 3.31
CA TYR A 19 10.69 10.86 2.55
C TYR A 19 10.79 11.08 1.04
N ASN A 20 10.59 12.31 0.58
CA ASN A 20 10.66 12.63 -0.85
C ASN A 20 12.07 12.39 -1.42
N GLU A 21 13.11 12.81 -0.71
CA GLU A 21 14.49 12.57 -1.11
C GLU A 21 14.81 11.08 -1.19
N LEU A 22 14.33 10.30 -0.22
CA LEU A 22 14.56 8.86 -0.17
C LEU A 22 13.91 8.14 -1.36
N VAL A 23 12.66 8.46 -1.68
CA VAL A 23 11.95 7.87 -2.83
C VAL A 23 12.73 8.10 -4.13
N ILE A 24 13.25 9.30 -4.33
CA ILE A 24 13.99 9.68 -5.54
C ILE A 24 15.38 9.04 -5.54
N LYS A 25 16.15 9.18 -4.46
CA LYS A 25 17.55 8.72 -4.39
C LYS A 25 17.68 7.20 -4.36
N ALA A 26 16.70 6.49 -3.83
CA ALA A 26 16.67 5.02 -3.85
C ALA A 26 16.14 4.42 -5.16
N ASP A 27 15.95 5.22 -6.21
CA ASP A 27 15.45 4.79 -7.52
C ASP A 27 14.06 4.15 -7.48
N LEU A 28 13.17 4.64 -6.63
CA LEU A 28 11.81 4.10 -6.54
C LEU A 28 10.85 4.75 -7.52
N ALA A 29 10.81 6.08 -7.55
CA ALA A 29 9.91 6.83 -8.41
C ALA A 29 10.38 8.28 -8.58
N GLU A 30 9.86 8.93 -9.60
CA GLU A 30 10.07 10.36 -9.87
C GLU A 30 8.79 10.98 -10.44
N GLN A 31 8.70 12.31 -10.40
CA GLN A 31 7.60 13.03 -11.02
C GLN A 31 7.69 12.91 -12.54
N SER A 32 6.54 12.68 -13.18
CA SER A 32 6.44 12.77 -14.63
C SER A 32 6.21 14.20 -15.11
N ALA A 33 6.06 14.40 -16.41
CA ALA A 33 5.64 15.67 -16.99
C ALA A 33 4.21 16.07 -16.60
N VAL A 34 3.40 15.12 -16.12
CA VAL A 34 2.03 15.36 -15.67
C VAL A 34 2.00 15.33 -14.14
N ARG A 35 1.61 16.46 -13.56
CA ARG A 35 1.55 16.58 -12.08
C ARG A 35 0.66 15.52 -11.46
N GLY A 36 1.20 14.83 -10.46
CA GLY A 36 0.50 13.78 -9.74
C GLY A 36 0.52 12.41 -10.39
N CYS A 37 1.15 12.29 -11.57
CA CYS A 37 1.38 11.02 -12.25
C CYS A 37 2.86 10.68 -12.16
N LEU A 38 3.19 9.59 -11.48
CA LEU A 38 4.57 9.18 -11.23
C LEU A 38 5.12 8.29 -12.34
N VAL A 39 6.43 8.40 -12.60
CA VAL A 39 7.20 7.32 -13.19
C VAL A 39 7.70 6.43 -12.05
N ILE A 40 7.20 5.22 -11.96
CA ILE A 40 7.73 4.22 -11.01
C ILE A 40 8.91 3.54 -11.69
N LYS A 41 10.10 3.73 -11.13
CA LYS A 41 11.36 3.24 -11.72
C LYS A 41 11.50 1.72 -11.52
N PRO A 42 12.39 1.04 -12.26
CA PRO A 42 12.48 -0.42 -12.21
C PRO A 42 12.66 -1.01 -10.82
N TYR A 43 13.45 -0.40 -9.95
CA TYR A 43 13.63 -0.90 -8.58
C TYR A 43 12.37 -0.74 -7.72
N GLY A 44 11.70 0.41 -7.82
CA GLY A 44 10.41 0.64 -7.15
C GLY A 44 9.33 -0.30 -7.69
N TYR A 45 9.29 -0.50 -9.00
CA TYR A 45 8.30 -1.39 -9.62
C TYR A 45 8.53 -2.85 -9.22
N ALA A 46 9.79 -3.27 -9.06
CA ALA A 46 10.11 -4.63 -8.60
C ALA A 46 9.59 -4.91 -7.18
N ILE A 47 9.57 -3.90 -6.30
CA ILE A 47 8.92 -4.02 -4.97
C ILE A 47 7.40 -4.17 -5.13
N TRP A 48 6.79 -3.35 -5.99
CA TRP A 48 5.36 -3.44 -6.29
C TRP A 48 4.98 -4.80 -6.89
N GLU A 49 5.77 -5.34 -7.81
CA GLU A 49 5.54 -6.68 -8.38
C GLU A 49 5.52 -7.78 -7.30
N LYS A 50 6.41 -7.69 -6.31
CA LYS A 50 6.40 -8.63 -5.17
C LYS A 50 5.13 -8.47 -4.31
N MET A 51 4.70 -7.25 -4.03
CA MET A 51 3.44 -6.98 -3.34
C MET A 51 2.25 -7.53 -4.13
N GLN A 52 2.21 -7.23 -5.42
CA GLN A 52 1.16 -7.68 -6.33
C GLN A 52 1.08 -9.20 -6.39
N HIS A 53 2.21 -9.87 -6.59
CA HIS A 53 2.28 -11.33 -6.66
C HIS A 53 1.76 -11.99 -5.38
N GLN A 54 2.19 -11.48 -4.23
CA GLN A 54 1.78 -12.05 -2.93
C GLN A 54 0.31 -11.83 -2.65
N LEU A 55 -0.20 -10.61 -2.85
CA LEU A 55 -1.62 -10.32 -2.69
C LEU A 55 -2.49 -11.13 -3.66
N ASP A 56 -2.07 -11.22 -4.92
CA ASP A 56 -2.78 -12.00 -5.95
C ASP A 56 -2.90 -13.47 -5.56
N THR A 57 -1.82 -14.04 -5.03
CA THR A 57 -1.82 -15.42 -4.50
C THR A 57 -2.82 -15.58 -3.36
N MET A 58 -2.79 -14.68 -2.38
CA MET A 58 -3.71 -14.71 -1.23
C MET A 58 -5.17 -14.59 -1.68
N PHE A 59 -5.48 -13.70 -2.62
CA PHE A 59 -6.84 -13.54 -3.14
C PHE A 59 -7.32 -14.80 -3.86
N LYS A 60 -6.48 -15.41 -4.69
CA LYS A 60 -6.80 -16.66 -5.40
C LYS A 60 -7.06 -17.83 -4.46
N GLU A 61 -6.36 -17.89 -3.34
CA GLU A 61 -6.61 -18.88 -2.28
C GLU A 61 -8.01 -18.75 -1.66
N THR A 62 -8.61 -17.57 -1.72
CA THR A 62 -10.00 -17.33 -1.30
C THR A 62 -11.04 -17.58 -2.40
N GLY A 63 -10.63 -18.09 -3.57
CA GLY A 63 -11.50 -18.37 -4.72
C GLY A 63 -11.69 -17.20 -5.69
N VAL A 64 -11.01 -16.08 -5.49
CA VAL A 64 -11.09 -14.90 -6.35
C VAL A 64 -10.35 -15.14 -7.66
N GLN A 65 -10.93 -14.68 -8.76
CA GLN A 65 -10.35 -14.74 -10.11
C GLN A 65 -10.13 -13.33 -10.64
N ASN A 66 -9.06 -13.15 -11.44
CA ASN A 66 -8.78 -11.88 -12.07
C ASN A 66 -9.56 -11.71 -13.38
N ALA A 67 -10.05 -10.49 -13.60
CA ALA A 67 -10.61 -10.05 -14.88
C ALA A 67 -10.06 -8.66 -15.23
N TYR A 68 -10.42 -8.15 -16.40
CA TYR A 68 -10.09 -6.79 -16.81
C TYR A 68 -11.34 -6.08 -17.34
N PHE A 69 -11.54 -4.85 -16.86
CA PHE A 69 -12.65 -3.98 -17.28
C PHE A 69 -12.09 -2.72 -17.94
N PRO A 70 -12.83 -2.09 -18.86
CA PRO A 70 -12.35 -0.94 -19.61
C PRO A 70 -11.96 0.27 -18.75
N LEU A 71 -10.95 1.01 -19.23
CA LEU A 71 -10.49 2.26 -18.64
C LEU A 71 -11.55 3.36 -18.70
N LEU A 72 -12.28 3.44 -19.82
CA LEU A 72 -13.23 4.51 -20.10
C LEU A 72 -14.65 4.08 -19.68
N ILE A 73 -15.30 4.97 -18.94
CA ILE A 73 -16.66 4.79 -18.43
C ILE A 73 -17.57 5.84 -19.03
N PRO A 74 -18.75 5.48 -19.61
CA PRO A 74 -19.70 6.48 -20.02
C PRO A 74 -20.14 7.39 -18.87
N LYS A 75 -20.15 8.69 -19.09
CA LYS A 75 -20.54 9.68 -18.06
C LYS A 75 -21.90 9.37 -17.43
N SER A 76 -22.85 8.87 -18.24
CA SER A 76 -24.16 8.50 -17.77
C SER A 76 -24.18 7.40 -16.69
N PHE A 77 -23.14 6.56 -16.62
CA PHE A 77 -23.05 5.51 -15.59
C PHE A 77 -22.83 6.08 -14.19
N LEU A 78 -22.05 7.17 -14.08
CA LEU A 78 -21.83 7.82 -12.80
C LEU A 78 -23.10 8.43 -12.20
N SER A 79 -24.08 8.75 -13.03
CA SER A 79 -25.34 9.35 -12.59
C SER A 79 -26.38 8.33 -12.07
N LYS A 80 -26.08 7.03 -12.13
CA LYS A 80 -27.05 5.98 -11.74
C LYS A 80 -27.06 5.71 -10.24
N GLU A 81 -25.97 5.94 -9.55
CA GLU A 81 -25.85 5.78 -8.10
C GLU A 81 -25.47 7.12 -7.47
N ALA A 82 -26.43 7.72 -6.74
CA ALA A 82 -26.33 9.12 -6.28
C ALA A 82 -25.18 9.37 -5.31
N ASP A 83 -24.95 8.49 -4.34
CA ASP A 83 -23.88 8.63 -3.35
C ASP A 83 -22.50 8.52 -4.01
N HIS A 84 -22.39 7.65 -5.03
CA HIS A 84 -21.18 7.47 -5.81
C HIS A 84 -20.84 8.73 -6.62
N VAL A 85 -21.84 9.37 -7.22
CA VAL A 85 -21.69 10.65 -7.91
C VAL A 85 -21.17 11.72 -6.96
N GLU A 86 -21.75 11.87 -5.79
CA GLU A 86 -21.33 12.86 -4.80
C GLU A 86 -19.87 12.67 -4.40
N GLY A 87 -19.42 11.43 -4.24
CA GLY A 87 -18.05 11.08 -3.87
C GLY A 87 -17.01 11.34 -4.95
N PHE A 88 -17.32 11.08 -6.22
CA PHE A 88 -16.32 11.05 -7.31
C PHE A 88 -16.50 12.09 -8.41
N ALA A 89 -17.66 12.73 -8.55
CA ALA A 89 -17.94 13.66 -9.64
C ALA A 89 -17.01 14.87 -9.70
N LYS A 90 -16.40 15.27 -8.60
CA LYS A 90 -15.53 16.45 -8.49
C LYS A 90 -14.07 16.19 -8.86
N GLU A 91 -13.67 14.94 -9.00
CA GLU A 91 -12.25 14.52 -9.12
C GLU A 91 -12.00 13.62 -10.34
N CYS A 92 -12.78 13.78 -11.40
CA CYS A 92 -12.70 12.97 -12.62
C CYS A 92 -11.89 13.65 -13.72
N ALA A 93 -11.18 12.82 -14.50
CA ALA A 93 -10.67 13.24 -15.81
C ALA A 93 -11.69 12.87 -16.89
N VAL A 94 -12.08 13.83 -17.69
CA VAL A 94 -13.15 13.70 -18.70
C VAL A 94 -12.55 13.72 -20.09
N VAL A 95 -12.88 12.72 -20.92
CA VAL A 95 -12.51 12.64 -22.33
C VAL A 95 -13.67 13.14 -23.18
N THR A 96 -13.42 14.21 -23.93
CA THR A 96 -14.45 14.93 -24.70
C THR A 96 -14.33 14.77 -26.21
N HIS A 97 -13.12 14.42 -26.71
CA HIS A 97 -12.80 14.31 -28.14
C HIS A 97 -11.97 13.07 -28.41
N TYR A 98 -12.07 12.52 -29.63
CA TYR A 98 -11.36 11.33 -30.04
C TYR A 98 -10.22 11.56 -31.04
N ARG A 99 -9.96 12.82 -31.44
CA ARG A 99 -8.98 13.12 -32.49
C ARG A 99 -8.30 14.46 -32.30
N LEU A 100 -7.04 14.54 -32.68
CA LEU A 100 -6.28 15.76 -32.88
C LEU A 100 -6.17 16.05 -34.37
N LYS A 101 -5.93 17.32 -34.73
CA LYS A 101 -5.59 17.77 -36.08
C LYS A 101 -4.38 18.70 -36.06
N ASN A 102 -3.77 18.89 -37.22
CA ASN A 102 -2.69 19.86 -37.36
C ASN A 102 -3.20 21.28 -37.00
N ASN A 103 -2.38 22.02 -36.27
CA ASN A 103 -2.70 23.39 -35.91
C ASN A 103 -2.72 24.24 -37.17
N PRO A 104 -3.88 24.85 -37.53
CA PRO A 104 -3.99 25.68 -38.73
C PRO A 104 -3.19 27.00 -38.60
N ASP A 105 -2.91 27.45 -37.37
CA ASP A 105 -2.26 28.73 -37.09
C ASP A 105 -0.75 28.61 -36.82
N GLY A 106 -0.16 27.40 -36.94
CA GLY A 106 1.26 27.20 -36.65
C GLY A 106 1.69 25.73 -36.54
N GLN A 107 2.75 25.49 -35.80
CA GLN A 107 3.28 24.14 -35.58
C GLN A 107 2.50 23.37 -34.48
N GLY A 108 2.51 22.05 -34.57
CA GLY A 108 1.94 21.17 -33.59
C GLY A 108 0.52 20.74 -33.91
N VAL A 109 -0.16 20.22 -32.87
CA VAL A 109 -1.51 19.67 -32.98
C VAL A 109 -2.47 20.34 -32.00
N VAL A 110 -3.74 20.43 -32.41
CA VAL A 110 -4.85 20.92 -31.56
C VAL A 110 -5.96 19.89 -31.51
N VAL A 111 -6.82 20.00 -30.52
CA VAL A 111 -8.04 19.17 -30.47
C VAL A 111 -8.90 19.51 -31.67
N ASP A 112 -9.37 18.49 -32.38
CA ASP A 112 -10.30 18.68 -33.52
C ASP A 112 -11.72 18.91 -33.01
N PRO A 113 -12.32 20.10 -33.19
CA PRO A 113 -13.67 20.38 -32.71
C PRO A 113 -14.75 19.46 -33.31
N GLU A 114 -14.51 18.95 -34.54
CA GLU A 114 -15.46 18.05 -35.23
C GLU A 114 -15.41 16.62 -34.67
N ALA A 115 -14.40 16.29 -33.88
CA ALA A 115 -14.21 14.98 -33.27
C ALA A 115 -14.76 14.89 -31.83
N ARG A 116 -15.71 15.75 -31.48
CA ARG A 116 -16.39 15.69 -30.18
C ARG A 116 -17.18 14.39 -30.03
N LEU A 117 -17.03 13.75 -28.87
CA LEU A 117 -17.83 12.57 -28.53
C LEU A 117 -19.31 12.96 -28.33
N GLU A 118 -20.23 12.10 -28.77
CA GLU A 118 -21.67 12.26 -28.50
C GLU A 118 -21.95 12.19 -26.99
N GLU A 119 -21.31 11.26 -26.30
CA GLU A 119 -21.28 11.16 -24.85
C GLU A 119 -19.85 11.25 -24.35
N GLU A 120 -19.58 12.12 -23.38
CA GLU A 120 -18.29 12.23 -22.73
C GLU A 120 -17.99 10.97 -21.94
N LEU A 121 -16.70 10.59 -21.91
CA LEU A 121 -16.21 9.42 -21.20
C LEU A 121 -15.37 9.87 -20.00
N ILE A 122 -15.38 9.06 -18.96
CA ILE A 122 -14.60 9.29 -17.73
C ILE A 122 -13.47 8.29 -17.70
N ILE A 123 -12.25 8.76 -17.43
CA ILE A 123 -11.17 7.88 -17.04
C ILE A 123 -11.51 7.37 -15.63
N ARG A 124 -11.60 6.06 -15.46
CA ARG A 124 -12.10 5.43 -14.21
C ARG A 124 -11.42 5.98 -12.96
N PRO A 125 -12.15 6.59 -12.03
CA PRO A 125 -11.67 6.89 -10.68
C PRO A 125 -11.78 5.66 -9.75
N THR A 126 -12.70 4.78 -10.10
CA THR A 126 -12.98 3.45 -9.57
C THR A 126 -13.93 2.76 -10.55
N SER A 127 -14.11 1.47 -10.47
CA SER A 127 -14.77 0.72 -11.56
C SER A 127 -16.13 0.11 -11.20
N GLU A 128 -16.73 0.45 -10.05
CA GLU A 128 -18.03 -0.12 -9.63
C GLU A 128 -19.07 -0.01 -10.72
N THR A 129 -19.22 1.16 -11.32
CA THR A 129 -20.31 1.41 -12.27
C THR A 129 -20.20 0.55 -13.54
N ILE A 130 -19.01 0.46 -14.15
CA ILE A 130 -18.80 -0.36 -15.35
C ILE A 130 -18.82 -1.85 -15.02
N ILE A 131 -18.33 -2.25 -13.87
CA ILE A 131 -18.35 -3.64 -13.41
C ILE A 131 -19.78 -4.10 -13.16
N TRP A 132 -20.58 -3.32 -12.44
CA TRP A 132 -21.97 -3.66 -12.15
C TRP A 132 -22.84 -3.68 -13.39
N ASN A 133 -22.59 -2.78 -14.35
CA ASN A 133 -23.25 -2.85 -15.65
C ASN A 133 -22.91 -4.16 -16.41
N THR A 134 -21.69 -4.66 -16.25
CA THR A 134 -21.26 -5.94 -16.84
C THR A 134 -21.87 -7.14 -16.09
N TYR A 135 -21.89 -7.11 -14.76
CA TYR A 135 -22.44 -8.19 -13.92
C TYR A 135 -23.92 -8.44 -14.18
N ARG A 136 -24.67 -7.43 -14.62
CA ARG A 136 -26.03 -7.58 -15.08
C ARG A 136 -26.20 -8.70 -16.13
N ASN A 137 -25.19 -8.88 -16.98
CA ASN A 137 -25.19 -9.89 -18.03
C ASN A 137 -24.63 -11.25 -17.57
N TRP A 138 -23.84 -11.27 -16.49
CA TRP A 138 -23.16 -12.46 -16.01
C TRP A 138 -23.97 -13.23 -14.96
N ILE A 139 -24.87 -12.56 -14.25
CA ILE A 139 -25.63 -13.11 -13.14
C ILE A 139 -27.08 -13.26 -13.55
N ASN A 140 -27.62 -14.48 -13.49
CA ASN A 140 -29.00 -14.81 -13.80
C ASN A 140 -29.67 -15.62 -12.68
N SER A 141 -28.95 -16.52 -12.04
CA SER A 141 -29.47 -17.39 -10.99
C SER A 141 -28.49 -17.53 -9.83
N TYR A 142 -28.97 -18.10 -8.72
CA TYR A 142 -28.12 -18.40 -7.55
C TYR A 142 -26.93 -19.31 -7.89
N ARG A 143 -26.96 -20.04 -9.01
CA ARG A 143 -25.86 -20.90 -9.46
C ARG A 143 -24.67 -20.11 -10.01
N ASP A 144 -24.87 -18.85 -10.36
CA ASP A 144 -23.82 -17.93 -10.82
C ASP A 144 -23.11 -17.24 -9.64
N LEU A 145 -23.57 -17.49 -8.40
CA LEU A 145 -23.11 -16.87 -7.17
C LEU A 145 -22.41 -17.87 -6.25
N PRO A 146 -21.41 -17.46 -5.44
CA PRO A 146 -20.84 -16.12 -5.44
C PRO A 146 -19.99 -15.85 -6.68
N LEU A 147 -20.02 -14.62 -7.17
CA LEU A 147 -19.12 -14.12 -8.21
C LEU A 147 -18.00 -13.34 -7.54
N LEU A 148 -16.77 -13.85 -7.64
CA LEU A 148 -15.60 -13.35 -6.92
C LEU A 148 -14.54 -12.88 -7.92
N VAL A 149 -14.49 -11.58 -8.19
CA VAL A 149 -13.64 -11.02 -9.24
C VAL A 149 -12.75 -9.91 -8.66
N ASN A 150 -11.52 -9.87 -9.13
CA ASN A 150 -10.54 -8.82 -8.86
C ASN A 150 -9.97 -8.30 -10.19
N GLN A 151 -9.60 -7.04 -10.24
CA GLN A 151 -8.79 -6.52 -11.34
C GLN A 151 -7.58 -5.77 -10.82
N TRP A 152 -6.44 -5.99 -11.46
CA TRP A 152 -5.23 -5.18 -11.33
C TRP A 152 -5.24 -4.12 -12.41
N ALA A 153 -5.20 -2.85 -12.04
CA ALA A 153 -5.38 -1.75 -12.97
C ALA A 153 -4.81 -0.44 -12.42
N ASN A 154 -4.83 0.59 -13.24
CA ASN A 154 -4.68 1.97 -12.82
C ASN A 154 -6.04 2.63 -12.64
N VAL A 155 -6.09 3.67 -11.85
CA VAL A 155 -7.21 4.61 -11.75
C VAL A 155 -6.68 6.03 -11.73
N PHE A 156 -7.55 6.99 -12.03
CA PHE A 156 -7.21 8.40 -12.04
C PHE A 156 -8.22 9.19 -11.21
N ARG A 157 -7.72 9.90 -10.19
CA ARG A 157 -8.49 10.82 -9.35
C ARG A 157 -7.77 12.15 -9.30
N TRP A 158 -8.37 13.20 -9.81
CA TRP A 158 -7.74 14.51 -9.88
C TRP A 158 -7.30 14.98 -8.49
N GLU A 159 -5.98 15.02 -8.22
CA GLU A 159 -5.41 15.35 -6.92
C GLU A 159 -4.60 16.65 -6.99
N MET A 160 -4.96 17.60 -6.17
CA MET A 160 -4.30 18.91 -6.13
C MET A 160 -3.09 18.95 -5.19
N ARG A 161 -3.06 18.12 -4.17
CA ARG A 161 -1.99 18.03 -3.15
C ARG A 161 -1.25 16.71 -3.24
N THR A 162 -0.40 16.60 -4.25
CA THR A 162 0.30 15.35 -4.54
C THR A 162 1.43 15.05 -3.57
N ARG A 163 1.64 13.77 -3.25
CA ARG A 163 2.75 13.25 -2.49
C ARG A 163 3.13 11.87 -3.02
N LEU A 164 4.42 11.64 -3.27
CA LEU A 164 4.93 10.41 -3.88
C LEU A 164 4.36 9.17 -3.19
N PHE A 165 3.75 8.27 -3.96
CA PHE A 165 3.00 7.06 -3.56
C PHE A 165 1.77 7.28 -2.66
N LEU A 166 1.75 8.27 -1.80
CA LEU A 166 0.70 8.46 -0.79
C LEU A 166 -0.55 9.16 -1.32
N ARG A 167 -0.34 10.19 -2.14
CA ARG A 167 -1.41 10.98 -2.78
C ARG A 167 -0.98 11.33 -4.19
N THR A 168 -1.47 10.57 -5.14
CA THR A 168 -1.17 10.75 -6.57
C THR A 168 -2.46 10.83 -7.36
N ALA A 169 -2.43 11.50 -8.49
CA ALA A 169 -3.58 11.59 -9.37
C ALA A 169 -3.82 10.24 -10.07
N GLU A 170 -2.78 9.65 -10.62
CA GLU A 170 -2.80 8.28 -11.12
C GLU A 170 -2.09 7.35 -10.13
N PHE A 171 -2.64 6.16 -9.92
CA PHE A 171 -1.99 5.11 -9.15
C PHE A 171 -2.38 3.72 -9.65
N LEU A 172 -1.53 2.77 -9.35
CA LEU A 172 -1.78 1.36 -9.56
C LEU A 172 -2.46 0.78 -8.32
N TRP A 173 -3.38 -0.12 -8.53
CA TRP A 173 -4.08 -0.79 -7.45
C TRP A 173 -4.65 -2.14 -7.89
N GLN A 174 -5.26 -2.82 -6.95
CA GLN A 174 -6.26 -3.85 -7.23
C GLN A 174 -7.61 -3.39 -6.68
N GLU A 175 -8.66 -3.81 -7.31
CA GLU A 175 -10.03 -3.63 -6.86
C GLU A 175 -10.78 -4.96 -7.01
N GLY A 176 -11.25 -5.47 -5.88
CA GLY A 176 -12.10 -6.64 -5.84
C GLY A 176 -13.56 -6.23 -5.82
N HIS A 177 -14.38 -6.97 -6.56
CA HIS A 177 -15.81 -6.73 -6.65
C HIS A 177 -16.53 -8.06 -6.65
N THR A 178 -17.29 -8.33 -5.58
CA THR A 178 -17.94 -9.62 -5.39
C THR A 178 -19.46 -9.48 -5.28
N ALA A 179 -20.17 -10.49 -5.75
CA ALA A 179 -21.62 -10.57 -5.68
C ALA A 179 -22.06 -11.87 -4.98
N HIS A 180 -23.03 -11.76 -4.10
CA HIS A 180 -23.49 -12.83 -3.22
C HIS A 180 -25.02 -12.93 -3.21
N ALA A 181 -25.51 -14.13 -2.89
CA ALA A 181 -26.94 -14.39 -2.78
C ALA A 181 -27.56 -13.84 -1.49
N THR A 182 -26.77 -13.72 -0.42
CA THR A 182 -27.25 -13.26 0.90
C THR A 182 -26.41 -12.14 1.49
N LYS A 183 -27.02 -11.38 2.37
CA LYS A 183 -26.36 -10.34 3.14
C LYS A 183 -25.20 -10.90 3.95
N GLU A 184 -25.43 -12.00 4.63
CA GLU A 184 -24.49 -12.65 5.54
C GLU A 184 -23.23 -13.12 4.80
N GLU A 185 -23.39 -13.67 3.60
CA GLU A 185 -22.26 -14.07 2.74
C GLU A 185 -21.40 -12.85 2.33
N ALA A 186 -22.05 -11.75 1.93
CA ALA A 186 -21.36 -10.53 1.53
C ALA A 186 -20.62 -9.88 2.71
N GLU A 187 -21.26 -9.76 3.86
CA GLU A 187 -20.60 -9.24 5.07
C GLU A 187 -19.39 -10.09 5.48
N ALA A 188 -19.55 -11.42 5.46
CA ALA A 188 -18.45 -12.35 5.76
C ALA A 188 -17.30 -12.20 4.77
N LYS A 189 -17.59 -12.01 3.48
CA LYS A 189 -16.55 -11.78 2.46
C LYS A 189 -15.83 -10.46 2.66
N ALA A 190 -16.53 -9.39 2.99
CA ALA A 190 -15.92 -8.09 3.27
C ALA A 190 -14.92 -8.18 4.44
N ILE A 191 -15.28 -8.87 5.51
CA ILE A 191 -14.40 -9.10 6.68
C ILE A 191 -13.23 -10.03 6.32
N ALA A 192 -13.49 -11.10 5.54
CA ALA A 192 -12.43 -12.00 5.09
C ALA A 192 -11.35 -11.27 4.30
N MET A 193 -11.74 -10.37 3.39
CA MET A 193 -10.78 -9.60 2.61
C MET A 193 -10.04 -8.54 3.44
N LEU A 194 -10.68 -7.97 4.44
CA LEU A 194 -9.99 -7.13 5.43
C LEU A 194 -8.86 -7.92 6.14
N ASN A 195 -9.14 -9.17 6.53
CA ASN A 195 -8.16 -10.03 7.17
C ASN A 195 -7.01 -10.39 6.23
N GLU A 196 -7.28 -10.58 4.92
CA GLU A 196 -6.21 -10.79 3.92
C GLU A 196 -5.28 -9.57 3.85
N TYR A 197 -5.82 -8.35 3.83
CA TYR A 197 -5.01 -7.13 3.88
C TYR A 197 -4.20 -6.99 5.17
N ALA A 198 -4.80 -7.29 6.32
CA ALA A 198 -4.11 -7.24 7.60
C ALA A 198 -2.97 -8.28 7.66
N ASP A 199 -3.22 -9.50 7.22
CA ASP A 199 -2.23 -10.57 7.14
C ASP A 199 -1.08 -10.21 6.19
N PHE A 200 -1.39 -9.65 5.03
CA PHE A 200 -0.38 -9.17 4.10
C PHE A 200 0.49 -8.07 4.73
N ALA A 201 -0.13 -7.07 5.33
CA ALA A 201 0.60 -5.97 5.98
C ALA A 201 1.53 -6.50 7.08
N GLU A 202 1.06 -7.36 7.95
CA GLU A 202 1.84 -7.85 9.09
C GLU A 202 2.89 -8.90 8.71
N LYS A 203 2.53 -9.87 7.88
CA LYS A 203 3.42 -11.00 7.56
C LYS A 203 4.44 -10.70 6.46
N TYR A 204 4.08 -9.88 5.48
CA TYR A 204 4.93 -9.58 4.32
C TYR A 204 5.53 -8.18 4.35
N MET A 205 4.74 -7.16 4.65
CA MET A 205 5.26 -5.81 4.81
C MET A 205 5.92 -5.58 6.17
N ALA A 206 5.73 -6.46 7.13
CA ALA A 206 6.13 -6.28 8.53
C ALA A 206 5.56 -4.99 9.16
N VAL A 207 4.36 -4.59 8.75
CA VAL A 207 3.66 -3.41 9.23
C VAL A 207 2.50 -3.81 10.11
N PRO A 208 2.55 -3.56 11.41
CA PRO A 208 1.41 -3.81 12.31
C PRO A 208 0.27 -2.86 12.00
N VAL A 209 -0.96 -3.39 11.98
CA VAL A 209 -2.16 -2.62 11.66
C VAL A 209 -3.26 -2.83 12.69
N VAL A 210 -4.16 -1.85 12.77
CA VAL A 210 -5.41 -1.96 13.52
C VAL A 210 -6.55 -2.16 12.54
N LYS A 211 -7.37 -3.18 12.78
CA LYS A 211 -8.60 -3.43 12.02
C LYS A 211 -9.77 -2.71 12.67
N GLY A 212 -10.55 -2.00 11.88
CA GLY A 212 -11.68 -1.26 12.39
C GLY A 212 -12.75 -0.95 11.35
N VAL A 213 -13.81 -0.32 11.83
CA VAL A 213 -14.94 0.18 11.02
C VAL A 213 -14.81 1.69 10.91
N LYS A 214 -15.02 2.24 9.73
CA LYS A 214 -15.11 3.69 9.52
C LYS A 214 -16.42 4.24 10.06
N THR A 215 -16.38 5.48 10.53
CA THR A 215 -17.61 6.22 10.86
C THR A 215 -18.47 6.44 9.61
N ALA A 216 -19.73 6.77 9.80
CA ALA A 216 -20.63 7.09 8.70
C ALA A 216 -20.09 8.23 7.80
N ASN A 217 -19.41 9.20 8.40
CA ASN A 217 -18.84 10.35 7.71
C ASN A 217 -17.61 10.00 6.85
N GLU A 218 -16.85 8.99 7.24
CA GLU A 218 -15.62 8.56 6.55
C GLU A 218 -15.84 7.28 5.70
N ARG A 219 -17.08 6.87 5.54
CA ARG A 219 -17.49 5.68 4.79
C ARG A 219 -17.29 5.89 3.28
N PHE A 220 -16.94 4.83 2.56
CA PHE A 220 -16.88 4.85 1.09
C PHE A 220 -18.25 5.18 0.50
N ALA A 221 -18.28 6.02 -0.52
CA ALA A 221 -19.49 6.45 -1.21
C ALA A 221 -20.24 5.26 -1.85
N GLY A 222 -21.47 5.01 -1.40
CA GLY A 222 -22.31 3.89 -1.80
C GLY A 222 -22.20 2.64 -0.90
N ALA A 223 -21.33 2.64 0.11
CA ALA A 223 -21.21 1.54 1.06
C ALA A 223 -22.15 1.67 2.26
N LEU A 224 -22.64 0.54 2.77
CA LEU A 224 -23.34 0.44 4.05
C LEU A 224 -22.36 0.36 5.21
N GLU A 225 -21.23 -0.34 5.02
CA GLU A 225 -20.12 -0.39 5.97
C GLU A 225 -18.78 -0.34 5.25
N THR A 226 -17.82 0.36 5.83
CA THR A 226 -16.44 0.40 5.37
C THR A 226 -15.52 -0.08 6.49
N TYR A 227 -14.83 -1.19 6.22
CA TYR A 227 -13.77 -1.71 7.08
C TYR A 227 -12.42 -1.20 6.60
N THR A 228 -11.48 -1.05 7.52
CA THR A 228 -10.16 -0.48 7.26
C THR A 228 -9.07 -1.17 8.05
N ILE A 229 -7.86 -1.16 7.52
CA ILE A 229 -6.63 -1.37 8.27
C ILE A 229 -5.88 -0.05 8.39
N GLU A 230 -5.54 0.35 9.60
CA GLU A 230 -4.84 1.59 9.90
C GLU A 230 -3.44 1.30 10.44
N ALA A 231 -2.44 1.88 9.79
CA ALA A 231 -1.04 1.80 10.22
C ALA A 231 -0.59 3.12 10.84
N MET A 232 0.42 3.06 11.71
CA MET A 232 1.07 4.24 12.26
C MET A 232 2.46 4.42 11.63
N MET A 233 2.70 5.61 11.09
CA MET A 233 4.00 5.98 10.52
C MET A 233 4.94 6.48 11.63
N GLN A 234 6.23 6.59 11.33
CA GLN A 234 7.23 6.96 12.32
C GLN A 234 7.03 8.36 12.93
N ASP A 235 6.39 9.27 12.19
CA ASP A 235 6.06 10.61 12.67
C ASP A 235 4.76 10.68 13.49
N GLY A 236 4.16 9.54 13.82
CA GLY A 236 2.94 9.46 14.61
C GLY A 236 1.65 9.75 13.85
N LYS A 237 1.71 9.89 12.53
CA LYS A 237 0.50 10.02 11.71
C LYS A 237 -0.03 8.66 11.29
N ALA A 238 -1.37 8.58 11.15
CA ALA A 238 -2.02 7.41 10.64
C ALA A 238 -1.97 7.34 9.11
N LEU A 239 -1.93 6.12 8.59
CA LEU A 239 -2.09 5.83 7.17
C LEU A 239 -3.10 4.71 6.97
N GLN A 240 -4.18 5.01 6.26
CA GLN A 240 -5.13 4.00 5.79
C GLN A 240 -4.43 3.12 4.74
N SER A 241 -4.29 1.84 5.04
CA SER A 241 -3.45 0.92 4.27
C SER A 241 -4.23 -0.14 3.49
N GLY A 242 -5.54 -0.13 3.59
CA GLY A 242 -6.44 -1.01 2.84
C GLY A 242 -7.86 -0.86 3.36
N THR A 243 -8.83 -1.03 2.47
CA THR A 243 -10.26 -0.94 2.81
C THR A 243 -11.04 -2.08 2.18
N SER A 244 -12.09 -2.48 2.89
CA SER A 244 -13.06 -3.47 2.42
C SER A 244 -14.46 -2.97 2.72
N HIS A 245 -15.31 -2.96 1.71
CA HIS A 245 -16.64 -2.34 1.79
C HIS A 245 -17.74 -3.38 1.67
N PHE A 246 -18.71 -3.31 2.54
CA PHE A 246 -20.00 -3.96 2.38
C PHE A 246 -20.92 -2.97 1.69
N LEU A 247 -21.27 -3.23 0.43
CA LEU A 247 -22.05 -2.31 -0.41
C LEU A 247 -23.57 -2.55 -0.31
N GLY A 248 -24.00 -3.61 0.37
CA GLY A 248 -25.40 -4.00 0.39
C GLY A 248 -25.92 -4.31 -1.00
N GLN A 249 -27.09 -3.78 -1.34
CA GLN A 249 -27.73 -3.93 -2.66
C GLN A 249 -27.73 -2.62 -3.47
N ASN A 250 -27.02 -1.58 -3.05
CA ASN A 250 -27.09 -0.25 -3.65
C ASN A 250 -26.71 -0.27 -5.15
N PHE A 251 -25.55 -0.84 -5.49
CA PHE A 251 -25.12 -0.94 -6.89
C PHE A 251 -25.95 -1.96 -7.68
N ALA A 252 -26.36 -3.06 -7.06
CA ALA A 252 -27.24 -4.04 -7.69
C ALA A 252 -28.58 -3.41 -8.12
N LYS A 253 -29.17 -2.58 -7.29
CA LYS A 253 -30.41 -1.85 -7.60
C LYS A 253 -30.18 -0.79 -8.67
N ALA A 254 -29.10 -0.01 -8.58
CA ALA A 254 -28.77 1.03 -9.54
C ALA A 254 -28.53 0.49 -10.96
N PHE A 255 -27.93 -0.68 -11.10
CA PHE A 255 -27.61 -1.33 -12.37
C PHE A 255 -28.52 -2.52 -12.72
N ASP A 256 -29.56 -2.76 -11.93
CA ASP A 256 -30.56 -3.82 -12.14
C ASP A 256 -29.95 -5.23 -12.22
N VAL A 257 -29.06 -5.54 -11.27
CA VAL A 257 -28.41 -6.86 -11.16
C VAL A 257 -29.21 -7.77 -10.25
N LYS A 258 -29.97 -8.65 -10.86
CA LYS A 258 -30.91 -9.57 -10.20
C LYS A 258 -30.54 -11.02 -10.47
N PHE A 259 -30.98 -11.90 -9.60
CA PHE A 259 -30.86 -13.34 -9.77
C PHE A 259 -32.12 -14.07 -9.31
N ILE A 260 -32.35 -15.24 -9.87
CA ILE A 260 -33.40 -16.15 -9.39
C ILE A 260 -32.80 -16.97 -8.25
N ASN A 261 -33.38 -16.84 -7.06
CA ASN A 261 -32.90 -17.56 -5.87
C ASN A 261 -33.34 -19.03 -5.86
N ASN A 262 -32.94 -19.80 -4.86
CA ASN A 262 -33.28 -21.21 -4.72
C ASN A 262 -34.77 -21.50 -4.46
N GLU A 263 -35.53 -20.46 -4.09
CA GLU A 263 -37.00 -20.51 -3.95
C GLU A 263 -37.75 -20.09 -5.24
N ASN A 264 -37.00 -19.93 -6.33
CA ASN A 264 -37.53 -19.46 -7.63
C ASN A 264 -38.13 -18.03 -7.58
N LYS A 265 -37.60 -17.18 -6.70
CA LYS A 265 -37.95 -15.77 -6.58
C LYS A 265 -36.81 -14.88 -7.09
N LEU A 266 -37.19 -13.74 -7.69
CA LEU A 266 -36.26 -12.74 -8.16
C LEU A 266 -35.79 -11.87 -6.98
N ASP A 267 -34.50 -11.67 -6.85
CA ASP A 267 -33.89 -10.83 -5.82
C ASP A 267 -32.69 -10.06 -6.38
N TYR A 268 -32.28 -8.99 -5.70
CA TYR A 268 -31.04 -8.27 -5.99
C TYR A 268 -29.86 -8.94 -5.28
N VAL A 269 -28.70 -8.96 -5.94
CA VAL A 269 -27.49 -9.49 -5.31
C VAL A 269 -26.95 -8.56 -4.22
N TRP A 270 -26.20 -9.13 -3.31
CA TRP A 270 -25.47 -8.43 -2.26
C TRP A 270 -24.00 -8.29 -2.67
N ALA A 271 -23.41 -7.12 -2.41
CA ALA A 271 -22.15 -6.74 -3.01
C ALA A 271 -21.07 -6.39 -1.99
N THR A 272 -19.82 -6.67 -2.35
CA THR A 272 -18.63 -6.12 -1.69
C THR A 272 -17.69 -5.49 -2.71
N SER A 273 -16.89 -4.54 -2.24
CA SER A 273 -15.69 -4.10 -2.95
C SER A 273 -14.54 -3.91 -1.95
N TRP A 274 -13.32 -4.10 -2.42
CA TRP A 274 -12.13 -3.99 -1.57
C TRP A 274 -10.91 -3.63 -2.41
N GLY A 275 -10.02 -2.79 -1.88
CA GLY A 275 -8.92 -2.22 -2.63
C GLY A 275 -7.67 -1.94 -1.81
N GLY A 276 -6.53 -2.15 -2.45
CA GLY A 276 -5.20 -1.78 -2.00
C GLY A 276 -4.39 -1.22 -3.15
N SER A 277 -3.59 -0.18 -2.91
CA SER A 277 -2.90 0.57 -3.95
C SER A 277 -1.39 0.69 -3.70
N THR A 278 -0.70 1.33 -4.63
CA THR A 278 0.71 1.74 -4.49
C THR A 278 0.97 2.66 -3.29
N ARG A 279 -0.09 3.12 -2.59
CA ARG A 279 0.05 3.74 -1.26
C ARG A 279 0.79 2.82 -0.27
N LEU A 280 0.67 1.50 -0.42
CA LEU A 280 1.40 0.52 0.38
C LEU A 280 2.93 0.65 0.24
N MET A 281 3.43 1.16 -0.88
CA MET A 281 4.85 1.52 -1.04
C MET A 281 5.24 2.62 -0.05
N GLY A 282 4.41 3.65 0.10
CA GLY A 282 4.60 4.71 1.07
C GLY A 282 4.55 4.21 2.50
N ALA A 283 3.60 3.34 2.84
CA ALA A 283 3.50 2.71 4.14
C ALA A 283 4.76 1.93 4.50
N LEU A 284 5.28 1.14 3.57
CA LEU A 284 6.51 0.36 3.73
C LEU A 284 7.71 1.26 4.04
N ILE A 285 7.90 2.31 3.24
CA ILE A 285 9.01 3.27 3.38
C ILE A 285 8.92 4.00 4.73
N MET A 286 7.75 4.54 5.05
CA MET A 286 7.53 5.35 6.26
C MET A 286 7.55 4.54 7.56
N THR A 287 7.35 3.23 7.50
CA THR A 287 7.38 2.38 8.69
C THR A 287 8.79 1.94 9.06
N HIS A 288 9.63 1.61 8.08
CA HIS A 288 10.87 0.90 8.33
C HIS A 288 12.15 1.69 8.03
N SER A 289 12.09 2.62 7.09
CA SER A 289 13.29 3.30 6.59
C SER A 289 13.91 4.25 7.60
N ASP A 290 15.20 4.47 7.47
CA ASP A 290 15.99 5.29 8.40
C ASP A 290 16.75 6.43 7.71
N ASP A 291 17.65 7.08 8.42
CA ASP A 291 18.43 8.19 7.90
C ASP A 291 19.54 7.75 6.91
N ASN A 292 19.77 6.45 6.75
CA ASN A 292 20.71 5.87 5.79
C ASN A 292 20.05 5.37 4.51
N GLY A 293 18.72 5.29 4.48
CA GLY A 293 17.99 4.82 3.32
C GLY A 293 16.81 3.92 3.63
N LEU A 294 16.41 3.13 2.63
CA LEU A 294 15.37 2.13 2.78
C LEU A 294 15.80 1.03 3.75
N VAL A 295 14.84 0.51 4.49
CA VAL A 295 14.90 -0.76 5.20
C VAL A 295 13.74 -1.61 4.69
N LEU A 296 14.05 -2.60 3.88
CA LEU A 296 13.01 -3.44 3.27
C LEU A 296 12.78 -4.72 4.08
N PRO A 297 11.52 -5.12 4.29
CA PRO A 297 11.25 -6.45 4.77
C PRO A 297 11.76 -7.46 3.75
N PRO A 298 12.52 -8.48 4.17
CA PRO A 298 13.11 -9.46 3.26
C PRO A 298 12.10 -10.13 2.33
N LYS A 299 10.87 -10.36 2.77
CA LYS A 299 9.81 -10.98 1.95
C LYS A 299 9.37 -10.14 0.74
N LEU A 300 9.60 -8.84 0.78
CA LEU A 300 9.27 -7.91 -0.31
C LEU A 300 10.49 -7.27 -0.98
N ALA A 301 11.71 -7.59 -0.54
CA ALA A 301 12.91 -7.06 -1.14
C ALA A 301 13.20 -7.70 -2.50
N PRO A 302 13.40 -6.92 -3.57
CA PRO A 302 13.77 -7.45 -4.88
C PRO A 302 15.11 -8.18 -4.87
N ILE A 303 16.05 -7.68 -4.08
CA ILE A 303 17.34 -8.28 -3.78
C ILE A 303 17.38 -8.53 -2.29
N GLN A 304 17.37 -9.80 -1.88
CA GLN A 304 17.39 -10.16 -0.46
C GLN A 304 18.82 -10.22 0.09
N ALA A 305 19.76 -10.65 -0.74
CA ALA A 305 21.17 -10.68 -0.42
C ALA A 305 22.00 -10.16 -1.58
N VAL A 306 23.01 -9.36 -1.30
CA VAL A 306 24.00 -8.92 -2.27
C VAL A 306 25.38 -9.38 -1.84
N ILE A 307 26.17 -9.90 -2.78
CA ILE A 307 27.55 -10.30 -2.58
C ILE A 307 28.45 -9.34 -3.33
N VAL A 308 29.41 -8.73 -2.61
CA VAL A 308 30.37 -7.79 -3.18
C VAL A 308 31.79 -8.32 -2.96
N PRO A 309 32.57 -8.56 -4.03
CA PRO A 309 33.94 -9.02 -3.91
C PRO A 309 34.89 -7.84 -3.61
N ILE A 310 35.93 -8.11 -2.82
CA ILE A 310 37.04 -7.20 -2.57
C ILE A 310 38.31 -7.78 -3.15
N TYR A 311 38.85 -7.17 -4.19
CA TYR A 311 40.00 -7.66 -4.92
C TYR A 311 40.93 -6.52 -5.42
N ARG A 312 42.19 -6.87 -5.70
CA ARG A 312 43.22 -5.96 -6.23
C ARG A 312 43.74 -6.41 -7.59
N SER A 313 43.49 -7.65 -8.00
CA SER A 313 43.91 -8.21 -9.26
C SER A 313 42.81 -9.09 -9.86
N GLN A 314 42.91 -9.33 -11.16
CA GLN A 314 42.01 -10.24 -11.89
C GLN A 314 42.08 -11.65 -11.32
N GLU A 315 43.27 -12.14 -10.99
CA GLU A 315 43.48 -13.47 -10.40
C GLU A 315 42.71 -13.63 -9.07
N GLN A 316 42.75 -12.60 -8.19
CA GLN A 316 41.96 -12.60 -6.97
C GLN A 316 40.45 -12.64 -7.26
N LEU A 317 40.00 -11.84 -8.26
CA LEU A 317 38.58 -11.84 -8.64
C LEU A 317 38.17 -13.21 -9.18
N ASP A 318 38.98 -13.86 -10.00
CA ASP A 318 38.69 -15.18 -10.55
C ASP A 318 38.56 -16.24 -9.44
N THR A 319 39.44 -16.18 -8.43
CA THR A 319 39.35 -17.03 -7.24
C THR A 319 38.05 -16.78 -6.44
N ILE A 320 37.70 -15.52 -6.27
CA ILE A 320 36.44 -15.13 -5.57
C ILE A 320 35.23 -15.60 -6.36
N ASN A 321 35.23 -15.38 -7.70
CA ASN A 321 34.12 -15.81 -8.57
C ASN A 321 33.88 -17.32 -8.45
N ALA A 322 34.93 -18.13 -8.42
CA ALA A 322 34.84 -19.58 -8.28
C ALA A 322 34.23 -19.97 -6.91
N LYS A 323 34.56 -19.24 -5.85
CA LYS A 323 34.03 -19.49 -4.52
C LYS A 323 32.57 -19.04 -4.37
N VAL A 324 32.19 -17.93 -4.99
CA VAL A 324 30.86 -17.33 -4.88
C VAL A 324 29.82 -18.09 -5.74
N ALA A 325 30.21 -18.62 -6.88
CA ALA A 325 29.28 -19.28 -7.82
C ALA A 325 28.37 -20.34 -7.16
N PRO A 326 28.90 -21.32 -6.38
CA PRO A 326 28.03 -22.29 -5.71
C PRO A 326 27.17 -21.67 -4.60
N ILE A 327 27.65 -20.62 -3.93
CA ILE A 327 26.86 -19.90 -2.91
C ILE A 327 25.63 -19.26 -3.55
N VAL A 328 25.80 -18.54 -4.67
CA VAL A 328 24.71 -17.93 -5.43
C VAL A 328 23.70 -19.00 -5.90
N GLU A 329 24.18 -20.10 -6.45
CA GLU A 329 23.33 -21.19 -6.93
C GLU A 329 22.50 -21.79 -5.79
N ASN A 330 23.11 -22.06 -4.66
CA ASN A 330 22.44 -22.64 -3.50
C ASN A 330 21.41 -21.67 -2.88
N LEU A 331 21.73 -20.38 -2.77
CA LEU A 331 20.79 -19.37 -2.30
C LEU A 331 19.57 -19.28 -3.24
N LYS A 332 19.77 -19.30 -4.55
CA LYS A 332 18.68 -19.33 -5.53
C LYS A 332 17.81 -20.59 -5.40
N LYS A 333 18.41 -21.74 -5.19
CA LYS A 333 17.69 -23.01 -4.95
C LYS A 333 16.82 -22.95 -3.69
N GLN A 334 17.21 -22.16 -2.69
CA GLN A 334 16.42 -21.89 -1.47
C GLN A 334 15.32 -20.83 -1.69
N GLY A 335 15.17 -20.31 -2.90
CA GLY A 335 14.21 -19.26 -3.21
C GLY A 335 14.63 -17.86 -2.76
N ILE A 336 15.91 -17.65 -2.43
CA ILE A 336 16.46 -16.36 -2.03
C ILE A 336 16.96 -15.62 -3.28
N SER A 337 16.46 -14.38 -3.46
CA SER A 337 16.95 -13.50 -4.51
C SER A 337 18.32 -12.91 -4.12
N VAL A 338 19.34 -13.31 -4.84
CA VAL A 338 20.74 -12.91 -4.61
C VAL A 338 21.32 -12.23 -5.83
N LYS A 339 22.04 -11.13 -5.59
CA LYS A 339 22.82 -10.43 -6.61
C LYS A 339 24.30 -10.58 -6.27
N TYR A 340 25.09 -11.04 -7.24
CA TYR A 340 26.55 -10.98 -7.17
C TYR A 340 27.04 -9.79 -8.01
N ASP A 341 27.57 -8.75 -7.34
CA ASP A 341 28.02 -7.53 -7.97
C ASP A 341 29.55 -7.50 -8.10
N ASN A 342 30.06 -8.20 -9.08
CA ASN A 342 31.48 -8.24 -9.44
C ASN A 342 31.85 -7.29 -10.59
N ALA A 343 30.94 -6.39 -10.98
CA ALA A 343 31.21 -5.41 -12.03
C ALA A 343 32.29 -4.40 -11.61
N ASP A 344 33.15 -4.04 -12.54
CA ASP A 344 34.30 -3.12 -12.34
C ASP A 344 33.93 -1.63 -12.50
N ASN A 345 32.67 -1.33 -12.61
CA ASN A 345 32.18 0.03 -12.87
C ASN A 345 32.11 0.95 -11.65
N LYS A 346 32.20 0.41 -10.45
CA LYS A 346 32.12 1.16 -9.18
C LYS A 346 33.01 0.54 -8.10
N ARG A 347 33.57 1.40 -7.26
CA ARG A 347 34.37 0.96 -6.09
C ARG A 347 33.48 0.29 -5.04
N PRO A 348 34.01 -0.66 -4.24
CA PRO A 348 33.25 -1.35 -3.20
C PRO A 348 32.51 -0.41 -2.24
N GLY A 349 33.13 0.65 -1.76
CA GLY A 349 32.48 1.61 -0.86
C GLY A 349 31.26 2.30 -1.46
N PHE A 350 31.26 2.55 -2.77
CA PHE A 350 30.09 3.06 -3.47
C PHE A 350 28.97 2.01 -3.54
N LYS A 351 29.33 0.77 -3.86
CA LYS A 351 28.36 -0.34 -3.89
C LYS A 351 27.71 -0.56 -2.52
N PHE A 352 28.49 -0.50 -1.45
CA PHE A 352 27.98 -0.62 -0.09
C PHE A 352 26.96 0.48 0.22
N ALA A 353 27.27 1.73 -0.13
CA ALA A 353 26.40 2.87 0.06
C ALA A 353 25.10 2.76 -0.76
N ASP A 354 25.19 2.31 -2.01
CA ASP A 354 24.05 2.13 -2.91
C ASP A 354 23.08 1.05 -2.40
N TYR A 355 23.59 -0.12 -2.02
CA TYR A 355 22.77 -1.20 -1.51
C TYR A 355 22.19 -0.90 -0.12
N GLU A 356 22.89 -0.14 0.71
CA GLU A 356 22.36 0.34 1.98
C GLU A 356 21.21 1.35 1.78
N LEU A 357 21.38 2.29 0.83
CA LEU A 357 20.32 3.23 0.44
C LEU A 357 19.08 2.51 -0.11
N LYS A 358 19.30 1.48 -0.91
CA LYS A 358 18.23 0.64 -1.50
C LYS A 358 17.61 -0.38 -0.54
N GLY A 359 18.12 -0.45 0.68
CA GLY A 359 17.54 -1.29 1.74
C GLY A 359 17.69 -2.79 1.52
N VAL A 360 18.72 -3.22 0.79
CA VAL A 360 19.01 -4.66 0.63
C VAL A 360 19.26 -5.29 1.99
N PRO A 361 18.47 -6.31 2.40
CA PRO A 361 18.48 -6.82 3.77
C PRO A 361 19.82 -7.36 4.24
N VAL A 362 20.55 -8.09 3.39
CA VAL A 362 21.81 -8.73 3.73
C VAL A 362 22.88 -8.39 2.69
N ARG A 363 24.03 -7.96 3.17
CA ARG A 363 25.23 -7.77 2.36
C ARG A 363 26.32 -8.72 2.80
N LEU A 364 26.85 -9.48 1.85
CA LEU A 364 27.98 -10.37 2.03
C LEU A 364 29.21 -9.79 1.35
N VAL A 365 30.34 -9.76 2.03
CA VAL A 365 31.62 -9.27 1.48
C VAL A 365 32.64 -10.38 1.58
N LEU A 366 33.31 -10.63 0.45
CA LEU A 366 34.30 -11.70 0.34
C LEU A 366 35.56 -11.18 -0.35
N GLY A 367 36.67 -11.24 0.36
CA GLY A 367 38.00 -10.92 -0.14
C GLY A 367 38.93 -12.13 -0.16
N ALA A 368 40.15 -11.97 -0.70
CA ALA A 368 41.15 -13.05 -0.76
C ALA A 368 41.50 -13.59 0.64
N ARG A 369 41.64 -12.72 1.62
CA ARG A 369 41.93 -13.12 3.02
C ARG A 369 40.77 -13.91 3.66
N ASP A 370 39.56 -13.55 3.32
CA ASP A 370 38.38 -14.26 3.82
C ASP A 370 38.36 -15.70 3.31
N ILE A 371 38.70 -15.90 2.03
CA ILE A 371 38.80 -17.24 1.45
C ILE A 371 39.87 -18.08 2.14
N GLU A 372 41.06 -17.49 2.38
CA GLU A 372 42.16 -18.14 3.10
C GLU A 372 41.75 -18.57 4.50
N ASN A 373 40.97 -17.73 5.19
CA ASN A 373 40.49 -17.99 6.56
C ASN A 373 39.19 -18.81 6.60
N GLY A 374 38.55 -19.10 5.47
CA GLY A 374 37.26 -19.78 5.40
C GLY A 374 36.11 -18.95 6.00
N THR A 375 36.22 -17.62 5.93
CA THR A 375 35.25 -16.68 6.52
C THR A 375 34.63 -15.74 5.49
N ILE A 376 33.53 -15.08 5.86
CA ILE A 376 32.82 -14.09 5.05
C ILE A 376 32.25 -13.01 5.99
N GLU A 377 32.33 -11.74 5.59
CA GLU A 377 31.67 -10.66 6.32
C GLU A 377 30.19 -10.59 5.94
N VAL A 378 29.32 -10.51 6.93
CA VAL A 378 27.86 -10.34 6.81
C VAL A 378 27.47 -9.03 7.46
N MET A 379 26.69 -8.22 6.76
CA MET A 379 26.04 -7.02 7.33
C MET A 379 24.54 -7.12 7.17
N ARG A 380 23.82 -6.92 8.25
CA ARG A 380 22.34 -6.81 8.25
C ARG A 380 21.91 -5.35 8.16
N ARG A 381 20.94 -5.06 7.28
CA ARG A 381 20.52 -3.69 7.00
C ARG A 381 19.73 -3.04 8.14
N ASP A 382 18.94 -3.81 8.85
CA ASP A 382 18.02 -3.30 9.88
C ASP A 382 18.74 -2.70 11.10
N THR A 383 19.89 -3.24 11.49
CA THR A 383 20.69 -2.74 12.61
C THR A 383 22.04 -2.15 12.20
N LEU A 384 22.46 -2.36 10.94
CA LEU A 384 23.80 -2.02 10.42
C LEU A 384 24.95 -2.78 11.10
N GLU A 385 24.64 -3.81 11.87
CA GLU A 385 25.64 -4.66 12.50
C GLU A 385 26.38 -5.52 11.48
N LYS A 386 27.67 -5.70 11.70
CA LYS A 386 28.56 -6.53 10.91
C LYS A 386 29.10 -7.68 11.74
N GLU A 387 29.20 -8.83 11.11
CA GLU A 387 29.72 -10.03 11.72
C GLU A 387 30.57 -10.80 10.71
N THR A 388 31.62 -11.45 11.18
CA THR A 388 32.42 -12.39 10.38
C THR A 388 32.05 -13.79 10.77
N VAL A 389 31.57 -14.56 9.79
CA VAL A 389 31.11 -15.93 9.98
C VAL A 389 31.84 -16.90 9.04
N THR A 390 31.70 -18.21 9.26
CA THR A 390 32.28 -19.21 8.38
C THR A 390 31.55 -19.23 7.02
N ILE A 391 32.29 -19.43 5.93
CA ILE A 391 31.69 -19.62 4.59
C ILE A 391 30.88 -20.89 4.54
N GLU A 392 31.33 -21.94 5.20
CA GLU A 392 30.60 -23.20 5.29
C GLU A 392 29.25 -22.98 6.01
N GLY A 393 28.18 -23.35 5.34
CA GLY A 393 26.81 -23.17 5.86
C GLY A 393 26.26 -21.75 5.73
N ILE A 394 26.91 -20.88 4.95
CA ILE A 394 26.49 -19.48 4.81
C ILE A 394 25.05 -19.36 4.26
N GLU A 395 24.62 -20.26 3.41
CA GLU A 395 23.28 -20.24 2.82
C GLU A 395 22.20 -20.40 3.90
N ARG A 396 22.38 -21.33 4.82
CA ARG A 396 21.48 -21.52 5.96
C ARG A 396 21.53 -20.32 6.92
N TYR A 397 22.72 -19.76 7.12
CA TYR A 397 22.90 -18.57 7.94
C TYR A 397 22.12 -17.38 7.37
N VAL A 398 22.22 -17.15 6.06
CA VAL A 398 21.48 -16.07 5.36
C VAL A 398 19.98 -16.27 5.45
N GLU A 399 19.47 -17.49 5.22
CA GLU A 399 18.04 -17.80 5.33
C GLU A 399 17.52 -17.45 6.73
N LYS A 400 18.20 -17.90 7.78
CA LYS A 400 17.82 -17.60 9.16
C LYS A 400 17.91 -16.10 9.46
N LEU A 401 18.94 -15.42 8.96
CA LEU A 401 19.11 -13.99 9.16
C LEU A 401 17.99 -13.18 8.49
N LEU A 402 17.54 -13.58 7.30
CA LEU A 402 16.41 -12.95 6.63
C LEU A 402 15.12 -13.06 7.45
N ASP A 403 14.84 -14.22 8.03
CA ASP A 403 13.69 -14.40 8.93
C ASP A 403 13.83 -13.55 10.19
N ASP A 404 15.01 -13.47 10.77
CA ASP A 404 15.28 -12.63 11.93
C ASP A 404 15.07 -11.15 11.64
N ILE A 405 15.56 -10.67 10.50
CA ILE A 405 15.34 -9.28 10.05
C ILE A 405 13.84 -8.98 9.87
N GLN A 406 13.09 -9.89 9.20
CA GLN A 406 11.65 -9.75 9.02
C GLN A 406 10.93 -9.57 10.35
N ASN A 407 11.23 -10.40 11.32
CA ASN A 407 10.64 -10.38 12.65
C ASN A 407 11.09 -9.15 13.46
N ASN A 408 12.36 -8.76 13.37
CA ASN A 408 12.91 -7.63 14.10
C ASN A 408 12.27 -6.31 13.68
N ILE A 409 12.13 -6.06 12.37
CA ILE A 409 11.51 -4.81 11.90
C ILE A 409 10.01 -4.75 12.20
N TYR A 410 9.31 -5.90 12.19
CA TYR A 410 7.93 -5.97 12.64
C TYR A 410 7.81 -5.62 14.13
N THR A 411 8.61 -6.24 14.98
CA THR A 411 8.61 -6.00 16.42
C THR A 411 8.93 -4.54 16.75
N LYS A 412 9.90 -3.95 16.06
CA LYS A 412 10.25 -2.53 16.22
C LYS A 412 9.09 -1.61 15.86
N ALA A 413 8.40 -1.88 14.75
CA ALA A 413 7.23 -1.11 14.33
C ALA A 413 6.05 -1.28 15.29
N LEU A 414 5.82 -2.49 15.80
CA LEU A 414 4.79 -2.77 16.80
C LEU A 414 5.04 -2.03 18.11
N ASN A 415 6.26 -2.06 18.62
CA ASN A 415 6.64 -1.35 19.84
C ASN A 415 6.46 0.17 19.67
N HIS A 416 6.86 0.72 18.52
CA HIS A 416 6.62 2.13 18.21
C HIS A 416 5.14 2.49 18.26
N ARG A 417 4.27 1.68 17.65
CA ARG A 417 2.81 1.90 17.70
C ARG A 417 2.29 1.85 19.12
N LEU A 418 2.71 0.87 19.92
CA LEU A 418 2.26 0.72 21.30
C LEU A 418 2.69 1.91 22.17
N GLU A 419 3.93 2.36 22.04
CA GLU A 419 4.46 3.53 22.74
C GLU A 419 3.74 4.83 22.34
N MET A 420 3.31 4.94 21.09
CA MET A 420 2.62 6.09 20.53
C MET A 420 1.08 5.99 20.61
N THR A 421 0.55 5.02 21.34
CA THR A 421 -0.89 4.87 21.56
C THR A 421 -1.25 5.28 22.99
N THR A 422 -2.13 6.27 23.15
CA THR A 422 -2.45 6.89 24.44
C THR A 422 -3.95 6.93 24.64
N LYS A 423 -4.43 6.54 25.85
CA LYS A 423 -5.80 6.76 26.30
C LYS A 423 -5.93 8.16 26.92
N VAL A 424 -6.96 8.89 26.56
CA VAL A 424 -7.30 10.19 27.16
C VAL A 424 -8.78 10.26 27.50
N ASP A 425 -9.12 10.97 28.56
CA ASP A 425 -10.50 11.10 29.08
C ASP A 425 -11.01 12.53 29.09
N THR A 426 -10.15 13.52 28.83
CA THR A 426 -10.51 14.94 28.83
C THR A 426 -10.15 15.60 27.51
N TRP A 427 -10.89 16.66 27.17
CA TRP A 427 -10.61 17.45 25.97
C TRP A 427 -9.25 18.14 26.01
N GLU A 428 -8.82 18.61 27.19
CA GLU A 428 -7.50 19.24 27.34
C GLU A 428 -6.36 18.24 27.11
N ASP A 429 -6.45 17.03 27.65
CA ASP A 429 -5.48 15.98 27.43
C ASP A 429 -5.46 15.55 25.95
N PHE A 430 -6.63 15.50 25.32
CA PHE A 430 -6.74 15.19 23.88
C PHE A 430 -6.00 16.23 23.03
N LYS A 431 -6.24 17.52 23.26
CA LYS A 431 -5.54 18.60 22.53
C LYS A 431 -4.03 18.57 22.76
N THR A 432 -3.59 18.28 23.97
CA THR A 432 -2.17 18.15 24.30
C THR A 432 -1.55 16.95 23.60
N GLN A 433 -2.23 15.81 23.60
CA GLN A 433 -1.70 14.59 23.01
C GLN A 433 -1.67 14.63 21.49
N ILE A 434 -2.68 15.24 20.84
CA ILE A 434 -2.72 15.30 19.38
C ILE A 434 -1.55 16.11 18.79
N GLU A 435 -1.01 17.07 19.52
CA GLU A 435 0.18 17.80 19.12
C GLU A 435 1.46 16.93 19.16
N LYS A 436 1.49 15.93 20.04
CA LYS A 436 2.58 14.96 20.12
C LYS A 436 2.47 13.87 19.04
N GLY A 437 1.29 13.71 18.43
CA GLY A 437 1.01 12.65 17.45
C GLY A 437 0.64 11.30 18.08
N GLY A 438 0.52 10.29 17.23
CA GLY A 438 0.18 8.93 17.62
C GLY A 438 -1.32 8.65 17.57
N PHE A 439 -1.70 7.44 17.99
CA PHE A 439 -3.09 7.03 18.13
C PHE A 439 -3.61 7.44 19.48
N ILE A 440 -4.76 8.10 19.49
CA ILE A 440 -5.46 8.51 20.71
C ILE A 440 -6.74 7.71 20.84
N LEU A 441 -6.84 6.92 21.90
CA LEU A 441 -8.02 6.18 22.26
C LEU A 441 -8.89 7.08 23.16
N ALA A 442 -10.03 7.50 22.66
CA ALA A 442 -10.93 8.41 23.38
C ALA A 442 -12.39 8.09 23.09
N HIS A 443 -13.26 8.41 24.05
CA HIS A 443 -14.70 8.28 23.92
C HIS A 443 -15.29 9.34 22.98
N TRP A 444 -16.23 8.92 22.17
CA TRP A 444 -16.96 9.72 21.19
C TRP A 444 -18.45 9.43 21.29
N ASP A 445 -19.30 10.43 21.12
CA ASP A 445 -20.76 10.32 21.27
C ASP A 445 -21.48 9.67 20.07
N GLY A 446 -20.73 9.26 19.04
CA GLY A 446 -21.28 8.57 17.87
C GLY A 446 -21.88 9.49 16.80
N THR A 447 -21.80 10.82 16.98
CA THR A 447 -22.39 11.79 16.03
C THR A 447 -21.38 12.36 15.05
N THR A 448 -21.80 12.53 13.80
CA THR A 448 -21.01 13.20 12.76
C THR A 448 -20.70 14.66 13.13
N GLU A 449 -21.64 15.35 13.74
CA GLU A 449 -21.46 16.74 14.18
C GLU A 449 -20.26 16.88 15.14
N THR A 450 -20.15 16.03 16.13
CA THR A 450 -19.02 16.03 17.08
C THR A 450 -17.70 15.66 16.39
N GLU A 451 -17.72 14.67 15.50
CA GLU A 451 -16.57 14.26 14.72
C GLU A 451 -16.00 15.42 13.88
N GLU A 452 -16.87 16.15 13.18
CA GLU A 452 -16.51 17.31 12.36
C GLU A 452 -15.93 18.46 13.20
N LYS A 453 -16.52 18.77 14.36
CA LYS A 453 -16.01 19.79 15.27
C LYS A 453 -14.61 19.47 15.79
N ILE A 454 -14.37 18.21 16.18
CA ILE A 454 -13.05 17.76 16.62
C ILE A 454 -12.04 17.89 15.49
N LYS A 455 -12.40 17.49 14.27
CA LYS A 455 -11.55 17.62 13.08
C LYS A 455 -11.23 19.06 12.72
N GLU A 456 -12.23 19.96 12.81
CA GLU A 456 -12.04 21.38 12.55
C GLU A 456 -11.03 22.00 13.53
N GLU A 457 -11.19 21.74 14.83
CA GLU A 457 -10.36 22.33 15.89
C GLU A 457 -8.95 21.74 15.97
N THR A 458 -8.77 20.45 15.70
CA THR A 458 -7.51 19.73 15.99
C THR A 458 -6.84 19.12 14.77
N LYS A 459 -7.54 19.03 13.64
CA LYS A 459 -7.12 18.27 12.44
C LYS A 459 -7.04 16.75 12.67
N ALA A 460 -7.51 16.26 13.84
CA ALA A 460 -7.64 14.85 14.11
C ALA A 460 -8.90 14.28 13.46
N THR A 461 -8.77 13.11 12.87
CA THR A 461 -9.90 12.33 12.35
C THR A 461 -10.11 11.06 13.17
N ILE A 462 -11.33 10.54 13.22
CA ILE A 462 -11.57 9.20 13.73
C ILE A 462 -11.07 8.22 12.67
N ARG A 463 -9.97 7.54 12.96
CA ARG A 463 -9.39 6.57 12.03
C ARG A 463 -10.25 5.35 11.87
N CYS A 464 -10.70 4.80 12.99
CA CYS A 464 -11.64 3.70 12.99
C CYS A 464 -12.23 3.48 14.39
N ILE A 465 -13.30 2.70 14.40
CA ILE A 465 -13.84 2.03 15.58
C ILE A 465 -13.18 0.64 15.58
N PRO A 466 -12.26 0.32 16.51
CA PRO A 466 -11.55 -0.96 16.50
C PRO A 466 -12.50 -2.16 16.57
N LEU A 467 -12.27 -3.20 15.76
CA LEU A 467 -13.10 -4.42 15.77
C LEU A 467 -12.92 -5.24 17.05
N ASP A 468 -11.73 -5.18 17.64
CA ASP A 468 -11.37 -5.84 18.90
C ASP A 468 -11.49 -4.91 20.12
N GLY A 469 -12.12 -3.73 19.95
CA GLY A 469 -12.30 -2.78 21.02
C GLY A 469 -13.24 -3.30 22.10
N GLU A 470 -12.80 -3.18 23.35
CA GLU A 470 -13.61 -3.55 24.52
C GLU A 470 -14.78 -2.56 24.74
N GLU A 471 -15.88 -3.07 25.26
CA GLU A 471 -16.93 -2.22 25.80
C GLU A 471 -16.42 -1.54 27.08
N GLU A 472 -16.40 -0.23 27.09
CA GLU A 472 -15.97 0.59 28.20
C GLU A 472 -16.92 1.78 28.34
N GLU A 473 -17.63 1.87 29.44
CA GLU A 473 -18.46 3.03 29.71
C GLU A 473 -17.61 4.28 29.98
N GLY A 474 -17.95 5.36 29.34
CA GLY A 474 -17.26 6.63 29.49
C GLY A 474 -18.06 7.81 28.96
N LYS A 475 -17.39 8.93 28.82
CA LYS A 475 -18.01 10.17 28.32
C LYS A 475 -17.22 10.70 27.13
N CYS A 476 -17.94 11.12 26.11
CA CYS A 476 -17.36 11.81 24.96
C CYS A 476 -16.45 12.94 25.43
N ILE A 477 -15.20 12.95 24.95
CA ILE A 477 -14.20 13.95 25.33
C ILE A 477 -14.59 15.38 24.96
N TYR A 478 -15.47 15.56 23.98
CA TYR A 478 -15.89 16.87 23.48
C TYR A 478 -17.23 17.32 24.08
N THR A 479 -18.26 16.45 24.10
CA THR A 479 -19.61 16.79 24.51
C THR A 479 -19.98 16.38 25.94
N GLY A 480 -19.21 15.46 26.52
CA GLY A 480 -19.53 14.85 27.82
C GLY A 480 -20.71 13.87 27.81
N LYS A 481 -21.31 13.59 26.65
CA LYS A 481 -22.38 12.62 26.49
C LYS A 481 -21.88 11.19 26.71
N PRO A 482 -22.73 10.25 27.15
CA PRO A 482 -22.34 8.86 27.36
C PRO A 482 -21.79 8.20 26.11
N SER A 483 -20.79 7.34 26.27
CA SER A 483 -20.20 6.52 25.24
C SER A 483 -19.86 5.14 25.80
N LYS A 484 -20.00 4.09 25.00
CA LYS A 484 -19.78 2.69 25.41
C LYS A 484 -18.46 2.10 24.94
N ARG A 485 -17.68 2.86 24.17
CA ARG A 485 -16.38 2.41 23.65
C ARG A 485 -15.51 3.58 23.24
N ARG A 486 -14.21 3.32 23.23
CA ARG A 486 -13.24 4.25 22.67
C ARG A 486 -13.10 4.04 21.16
N VAL A 487 -12.81 5.12 20.46
CA VAL A 487 -12.41 5.09 19.04
C VAL A 487 -10.98 5.60 18.90
N ILE A 488 -10.36 5.36 17.75
CA ILE A 488 -8.99 5.81 17.47
C ILE A 488 -9.05 7.13 16.71
N PHE A 489 -8.46 8.16 17.30
CA PHE A 489 -8.20 9.44 16.67
C PHE A 489 -6.73 9.54 16.29
N ALA A 490 -6.43 10.17 15.18
CA ALA A 490 -5.08 10.57 14.79
C ALA A 490 -5.13 11.64 13.70
N ARG A 491 -4.02 12.37 13.54
CA ARG A 491 -3.74 13.07 12.28
C ARG A 491 -3.27 12.04 11.26
N ASN A 492 -3.54 12.27 9.99
CA ASN A 492 -3.29 11.28 8.94
C ASN A 492 -2.67 11.90 7.68
N TYR A 493 -2.14 11.03 6.85
CA TYR A 493 -1.71 11.33 5.50
C TYR A 493 -2.87 11.37 4.51
#